data_4f15785746d240d6b36f1ff7283cede1
#
_entry.id   4f15785746d240d6b36f1ff7283cede1
#
_cell.length_a   1.000
_cell.length_b   1.000
_cell.length_c   1.000
_cell.angle_alpha   90.00
_cell.angle_beta   90.00
_cell.angle_gamma   90.00
#
_symmetry.space_group_name_H-M   'P 1'
#
loop_
_entity.id
_entity.type
_entity.pdbx_description
1 polymer ?
#
loop_
_entity_poly.entity_id
_entity_poly.type
_entity_poly.pdbx_seq_one_letter_code
_entity_poly.pdbx_strand_id
1 'polypeptide(L)'
;DAIELIKKLAESDERKAGEGGKRTAVDVFDAYIEHMLGYIDVAKLKPLKLVLNGGNGCAGIAVDGLEKHLPFEFIKIHNEPDGTFPNGIPNPMLLENQAVTADAVVKLGADMGIAWDGDFDRCFLFDENGTFIEGYYIVGLLAESILAKNPGGRIVHDPRMTWNTLDIVA
;
A
#
# COMPACT_ATOMS: atom_id res chain seq x y z
N ASP A 1 -20.09 15.22 21.55
CA ASP A 1 -19.17 14.69 20.54
C ASP A 1 -19.57 13.26 20.20
N ALA A 2 -19.65 12.93 18.91
CA ALA A 2 -20.11 11.60 18.43
C ALA A 2 -19.20 10.46 18.94
N ILE A 3 -17.89 10.71 19.04
CA ILE A 3 -16.92 9.72 19.53
C ILE A 3 -17.16 9.39 21.01
N GLU A 4 -17.43 10.40 21.83
CA GLU A 4 -17.75 10.20 23.24
C GLU A 4 -19.06 9.44 23.44
N LEU A 5 -20.05 9.64 22.57
CA LEU A 5 -21.28 8.87 22.57
C LEU A 5 -21.02 7.39 22.21
N ILE A 6 -20.25 7.13 21.17
CA ILE A 6 -19.86 5.78 20.76
C ILE A 6 -19.10 5.07 21.89
N LYS A 7 -18.17 5.77 22.55
CA LYS A 7 -17.43 5.25 23.70
C LYS A 7 -18.37 4.85 24.83
N LYS A 8 -19.28 5.76 25.23
CA LYS A 8 -20.27 5.47 26.28
C LYS A 8 -21.16 4.26 25.93
N LEU A 9 -21.60 4.15 24.67
CA LEU A 9 -22.39 3.01 24.22
C LEU A 9 -21.58 1.71 24.23
N ALA A 10 -20.31 1.76 23.87
CA ALA A 10 -19.40 0.60 23.88
C ALA A 10 -19.10 0.12 25.31
N GLU A 11 -19.00 1.05 26.28
CA GLU A 11 -18.74 0.78 27.69
C GLU A 11 -20.03 0.44 28.47
N SER A 12 -21.20 0.66 27.91
CA SER A 12 -22.49 0.37 28.56
C SER A 12 -22.91 -1.09 28.41
N ASP A 13 -23.58 -1.62 29.41
CA ASP A 13 -24.25 -2.95 29.35
C ASP A 13 -25.57 -2.91 28.56
N GLU A 14 -25.97 -1.75 28.04
CA GLU A 14 -27.21 -1.56 27.25
C GLU A 14 -27.07 -2.08 25.81
N ARG A 15 -26.48 -3.24 25.63
CA ARG A 15 -26.43 -3.90 24.32
C ARG A 15 -27.82 -4.48 24.05
N LYS A 16 -28.52 -3.91 23.10
CA LYS A 16 -29.72 -4.59 22.55
C LYS A 16 -29.23 -5.86 21.86
N ALA A 17 -29.41 -7.01 22.53
CA ALA A 17 -29.24 -8.30 21.90
C ALA A 17 -30.32 -8.40 20.79
N GLY A 18 -29.90 -8.24 19.55
CA GLY A 18 -30.71 -8.64 18.41
C GLY A 18 -30.72 -10.16 18.27
N GLU A 19 -31.62 -10.70 17.45
CA GLU A 19 -31.52 -12.09 17.03
C GLU A 19 -30.13 -12.32 16.40
N GLY A 20 -29.44 -13.40 16.79
CA GLY A 20 -28.09 -13.68 16.35
C GLY A 20 -28.01 -13.81 14.84
N GLY A 21 -27.10 -13.09 14.22
CA GLY A 21 -26.79 -13.25 12.80
C GLY A 21 -26.07 -14.57 12.51
N LYS A 22 -26.04 -14.97 11.24
CA LYS A 22 -25.28 -16.12 10.78
C LYS A 22 -23.84 -15.68 10.43
N ARG A 23 -22.84 -16.34 11.00
CA ARG A 23 -21.44 -16.19 10.61
C ARG A 23 -21.10 -17.21 9.53
N THR A 24 -20.60 -16.74 8.39
CA THR A 24 -20.10 -17.59 7.30
C THR A 24 -18.67 -17.16 6.99
N ALA A 25 -17.75 -18.13 6.93
CA ALA A 25 -16.40 -17.89 6.44
C ALA A 25 -16.42 -17.93 4.91
N VAL A 26 -15.80 -16.95 4.29
CA VAL A 26 -15.61 -16.86 2.83
C VAL A 26 -14.14 -16.57 2.59
N ASP A 27 -13.48 -17.37 1.76
CA ASP A 27 -12.15 -17.07 1.23
C ASP A 27 -12.32 -16.19 -0.01
N VAL A 28 -11.70 -15.02 0.02
CA VAL A 28 -11.77 -14.03 -1.07
C VAL A 28 -10.39 -13.73 -1.66
N PHE A 29 -9.34 -14.44 -1.24
CA PHE A 29 -7.97 -14.08 -1.56
C PHE A 29 -7.68 -14.14 -3.06
N ASP A 30 -8.05 -15.23 -3.73
CA ASP A 30 -7.82 -15.36 -5.16
C ASP A 30 -8.60 -14.30 -5.96
N ALA A 31 -9.84 -14.01 -5.58
CA ALA A 31 -10.64 -12.95 -6.20
C ALA A 31 -10.02 -11.56 -5.98
N TYR A 32 -9.39 -11.32 -4.81
CA TYR A 32 -8.67 -10.09 -4.53
C TYR A 32 -7.43 -9.95 -5.44
N ILE A 33 -6.62 -11.00 -5.59
CA ILE A 33 -5.45 -10.99 -6.48
C ILE A 33 -5.87 -10.77 -7.93
N GLU A 34 -6.90 -11.44 -8.41
CA GLU A 34 -7.46 -11.25 -9.76
C GLU A 34 -7.91 -9.80 -9.97
N HIS A 35 -8.61 -9.24 -8.99
CA HIS A 35 -9.04 -7.83 -9.03
C HIS A 35 -7.85 -6.87 -9.12
N MET A 36 -6.80 -7.08 -8.34
CA MET A 36 -5.58 -6.25 -8.37
C MET A 36 -4.90 -6.33 -9.74
N LEU A 37 -4.77 -7.51 -10.31
CA LEU A 37 -4.21 -7.70 -11.65
C LEU A 37 -5.04 -7.03 -12.75
N GLY A 38 -6.35 -6.86 -12.53
CA GLY A 38 -7.26 -6.18 -13.45
C GLY A 38 -6.95 -4.69 -13.70
N TYR A 39 -6.16 -4.05 -12.82
CA TYR A 39 -5.74 -2.65 -13.01
C TYR A 39 -4.62 -2.46 -14.02
N ILE A 40 -3.88 -3.53 -14.36
CA ILE A 40 -2.67 -3.49 -15.17
C ILE A 40 -2.76 -4.46 -16.36
N ASP A 41 -1.96 -4.19 -17.38
CA ASP A 41 -1.71 -5.12 -18.48
C ASP A 41 -0.35 -5.79 -18.25
N VAL A 42 -0.37 -6.97 -17.66
CA VAL A 42 0.85 -7.72 -17.29
C VAL A 42 1.76 -7.96 -18.49
N ALA A 43 1.20 -8.12 -19.69
CA ALA A 43 1.97 -8.37 -20.92
C ALA A 43 2.82 -7.14 -21.35
N LYS A 44 2.49 -5.95 -20.85
CA LYS A 44 3.23 -4.71 -21.11
C LYS A 44 4.30 -4.39 -20.08
N LEU A 45 4.33 -5.13 -18.96
CA LEU A 45 5.32 -4.91 -17.91
C LEU A 45 6.70 -5.39 -18.38
N LYS A 46 7.72 -4.61 -18.05
CA LYS A 46 9.12 -5.01 -18.20
C LYS A 46 9.62 -5.65 -16.91
N PRO A 47 10.47 -6.68 -16.98
CA PRO A 47 11.10 -7.23 -15.78
C PRO A 47 11.84 -6.15 -14.99
N LEU A 48 11.60 -6.12 -13.69
CA LEU A 48 12.28 -5.25 -12.74
C LEU A 48 12.69 -6.09 -11.53
N LYS A 49 13.76 -5.68 -10.88
CA LYS A 49 14.20 -6.21 -9.60
C LYS A 49 13.74 -5.29 -8.49
N LEU A 50 12.86 -5.76 -7.63
CA LEU A 50 12.15 -4.95 -6.64
C LEU A 50 12.50 -5.39 -5.22
N VAL A 51 12.87 -4.45 -4.36
CA VAL A 51 12.90 -4.65 -2.91
C VAL A 51 11.51 -4.33 -2.35
N LEU A 52 10.90 -5.29 -1.66
CA LEU A 52 9.56 -5.19 -1.11
C LEU A 52 9.62 -5.35 0.41
N ASN A 53 9.36 -4.28 1.14
CA ASN A 53 9.39 -4.26 2.60
C ASN A 53 7.96 -4.25 3.17
N GLY A 54 7.49 -5.41 3.62
CA GLY A 54 6.17 -5.59 4.23
C GLY A 54 6.06 -5.08 5.67
N GLY A 55 7.19 -4.69 6.30
CA GLY A 55 7.22 -4.15 7.67
C GLY A 55 6.64 -5.09 8.74
N ASN A 56 6.58 -6.39 8.47
CA ASN A 56 5.86 -7.40 9.27
C ASN A 56 4.34 -7.10 9.41
N GLY A 57 3.80 -6.29 8.50
CA GLY A 57 2.39 -5.98 8.42
C GLY A 57 1.62 -6.88 7.45
N CYS A 58 0.49 -6.40 6.94
CA CYS A 58 -0.40 -7.17 6.08
C CYS A 58 0.06 -7.28 4.62
N ALA A 59 1.00 -6.43 4.17
CA ALA A 59 1.45 -6.35 2.78
C ALA A 59 2.03 -7.67 2.26
N GLY A 60 2.77 -8.41 3.09
CA GLY A 60 3.45 -9.63 2.69
C GLY A 60 2.52 -10.67 2.07
N ILE A 61 1.31 -10.79 2.58
CA ILE A 61 0.29 -11.73 2.06
C ILE A 61 -0.07 -11.39 0.61
N ALA A 62 -0.29 -10.11 0.32
CA ALA A 62 -0.60 -9.64 -1.03
C ALA A 62 0.60 -9.77 -1.98
N VAL A 63 1.80 -9.45 -1.50
CA VAL A 63 3.07 -9.61 -2.24
C VAL A 63 3.25 -11.06 -2.68
N ASP A 64 3.08 -12.03 -1.78
CA ASP A 64 3.22 -13.45 -2.09
C ASP A 64 2.16 -13.92 -3.10
N GLY A 65 0.95 -13.38 -3.02
CA GLY A 65 -0.10 -13.68 -4.00
C GLY A 65 0.19 -13.12 -5.39
N LEU A 66 0.78 -11.93 -5.48
CA LEU A 66 1.07 -11.26 -6.75
C LEU A 66 2.34 -11.79 -7.42
N GLU A 67 3.34 -12.26 -6.65
CA GLU A 67 4.66 -12.66 -7.15
C GLU A 67 4.59 -13.60 -8.37
N LYS A 68 3.75 -14.62 -8.29
CA LYS A 68 3.60 -15.64 -9.36
C LYS A 68 2.96 -15.12 -10.66
N HIS A 69 2.41 -13.91 -10.64
CA HIS A 69 1.69 -13.32 -11.76
C HIS A 69 2.45 -12.18 -12.44
N LEU A 70 3.51 -11.68 -11.82
CA LEU A 70 4.25 -10.51 -12.27
C LEU A 70 5.64 -10.90 -12.78
N PRO A 71 6.18 -10.23 -13.82
CA PRO A 71 7.47 -10.55 -14.40
C PRO A 71 8.64 -9.96 -13.61
N PHE A 72 8.48 -9.74 -12.30
CA PHE A 72 9.46 -9.07 -11.45
C PHE A 72 10.26 -10.05 -10.61
N GLU A 73 11.52 -9.73 -10.33
CA GLU A 73 12.31 -10.37 -9.29
C GLU A 73 11.99 -9.71 -7.94
N PHE A 74 11.39 -10.45 -7.01
CA PHE A 74 11.01 -9.93 -5.70
C PHE A 74 12.06 -10.27 -4.65
N ILE A 75 12.61 -9.23 -4.01
CA ILE A 75 13.45 -9.33 -2.82
C ILE A 75 12.62 -8.86 -1.64
N LYS A 76 12.13 -9.81 -0.85
CA LYS A 76 11.19 -9.56 0.23
C LYS A 76 11.91 -9.32 1.55
N ILE A 77 11.57 -8.23 2.25
CA ILE A 77 12.10 -7.85 3.56
C ILE A 77 10.92 -7.74 4.53
N HIS A 78 11.06 -8.30 5.73
CA HIS A 78 10.02 -8.27 6.76
C HIS A 78 8.64 -8.66 6.21
N ASN A 79 8.62 -9.69 5.35
CA ASN A 79 7.43 -10.08 4.58
C ASN A 79 6.39 -10.80 5.43
N GLU A 80 6.84 -11.59 6.42
CA GLU A 80 5.94 -12.37 7.27
C GLU A 80 5.17 -11.47 8.23
N PRO A 81 3.83 -11.54 8.26
CA PRO A 81 3.02 -10.80 9.22
C PRO A 81 3.35 -11.19 10.67
N ASP A 82 3.68 -10.21 11.49
CA ASP A 82 3.92 -10.39 12.93
C ASP A 82 3.40 -9.17 13.70
N GLY A 83 2.26 -9.31 14.36
CA GLY A 83 1.61 -8.25 15.12
C GLY A 83 2.42 -7.74 16.34
N THR A 84 3.57 -8.36 16.65
CA THR A 84 4.51 -7.83 17.65
C THR A 84 5.47 -6.79 17.07
N PHE A 85 5.54 -6.68 15.76
CA PHE A 85 6.43 -5.77 15.03
C PHE A 85 7.88 -5.84 15.50
N PRO A 86 8.56 -7.00 15.38
CA PRO A 86 9.91 -7.21 15.93
C PRO A 86 10.96 -6.26 15.35
N ASN A 87 10.71 -5.68 14.18
CA ASN A 87 11.57 -4.70 13.51
C ASN A 87 11.09 -3.25 13.69
N GLY A 88 10.20 -2.99 14.66
CA GLY A 88 9.57 -1.70 14.90
C GLY A 88 8.27 -1.53 14.11
N ILE A 89 7.44 -0.57 14.56
CA ILE A 89 6.16 -0.25 13.88
C ILE A 89 6.48 0.34 12.51
N PRO A 90 6.01 -0.27 11.42
CA PRO A 90 6.33 0.19 10.08
C PRO A 90 5.61 1.49 9.76
N ASN A 91 6.37 2.55 9.58
CA ASN A 91 5.91 3.84 9.11
C ASN A 91 6.99 4.47 8.22
N PRO A 92 7.03 4.18 6.91
CA PRO A 92 8.06 4.69 6.00
C PRO A 92 8.03 6.22 5.79
N MET A 93 7.03 6.93 6.30
CA MET A 93 7.07 8.42 6.34
C MET A 93 8.13 8.95 7.31
N LEU A 94 8.49 8.18 8.32
CA LEU A 94 9.53 8.56 9.27
C LEU A 94 10.91 8.25 8.68
N LEU A 95 11.79 9.23 8.71
CA LEU A 95 13.12 9.14 8.09
C LEU A 95 13.93 7.95 8.65
N GLU A 96 13.84 7.68 9.94
CA GLU A 96 14.49 6.55 10.61
C GLU A 96 14.04 5.18 10.10
N ASN A 97 12.83 5.08 9.51
CA ASN A 97 12.30 3.82 8.98
C ASN A 97 12.60 3.61 7.49
N GLN A 98 13.17 4.61 6.82
CA GLN A 98 13.46 4.53 5.38
C GLN A 98 14.74 3.76 5.07
N ALA A 99 15.73 3.83 5.96
CA ALA A 99 17.07 3.29 5.73
C ALA A 99 17.06 1.79 5.36
N VAL A 100 16.22 0.98 6.00
CA VAL A 100 16.15 -0.47 5.75
C VAL A 100 15.83 -0.77 4.29
N THR A 101 14.88 -0.06 3.71
CA THR A 101 14.48 -0.24 2.30
C THR A 101 15.50 0.39 1.36
N ALA A 102 15.91 1.64 1.64
CA ALA A 102 16.87 2.38 0.84
C ALA A 102 18.22 1.65 0.71
N ASP A 103 18.78 1.20 1.83
CA ASP A 103 20.07 0.47 1.85
C ASP A 103 19.96 -0.87 1.12
N ALA A 104 18.83 -1.56 1.23
CA ALA A 104 18.61 -2.82 0.53
C ALA A 104 18.55 -2.61 -0.99
N VAL A 105 17.87 -1.57 -1.47
CA VAL A 105 17.84 -1.21 -2.91
C VAL A 105 19.26 -1.05 -3.44
N VAL A 106 20.04 -0.19 -2.81
CA VAL A 106 21.43 0.10 -3.24
C VAL A 106 22.31 -1.14 -3.15
N LYS A 107 22.28 -1.84 -2.00
CA LYS A 107 23.14 -3.00 -1.74
C LYS A 107 22.89 -4.15 -2.71
N LEU A 108 21.64 -4.36 -3.10
CA LEU A 108 21.22 -5.48 -3.93
C LEU A 108 21.12 -5.11 -5.42
N GLY A 109 21.36 -3.84 -5.76
CA GLY A 109 21.25 -3.34 -7.12
C GLY A 109 19.83 -3.54 -7.66
N ALA A 110 18.83 -3.18 -6.87
CA ALA A 110 17.44 -3.26 -7.29
C ALA A 110 17.03 -2.00 -8.07
N ASP A 111 16.07 -2.15 -8.97
CA ASP A 111 15.57 -1.05 -9.80
C ASP A 111 14.67 -0.11 -8.98
N MET A 112 14.03 -0.61 -7.92
CA MET A 112 13.12 0.15 -7.08
C MET A 112 12.93 -0.53 -5.71
N GLY A 113 12.61 0.27 -4.70
CA GLY A 113 12.13 -0.18 -3.41
C GLY A 113 10.66 0.20 -3.19
N ILE A 114 9.90 -0.68 -2.54
CA ILE A 114 8.54 -0.44 -2.13
C ILE A 114 8.42 -0.82 -0.65
N ALA A 115 7.86 0.06 0.17
CA ALA A 115 7.58 -0.21 1.57
C ALA A 115 6.15 0.16 1.92
N TRP A 116 5.56 -0.57 2.86
CA TRP A 116 4.21 -0.33 3.33
C TRP A 116 4.18 -0.10 4.84
N ASP A 117 3.11 0.49 5.30
CA ASP A 117 2.80 0.55 6.71
C ASP A 117 2.07 -0.72 7.21
N GLY A 118 1.77 -0.79 8.50
CA GLY A 118 1.36 -2.03 9.15
C GLY A 118 0.02 -2.60 8.68
N ASP A 119 -0.95 -1.76 8.38
CA ASP A 119 -2.28 -2.16 7.91
C ASP A 119 -2.44 -2.09 6.39
N PHE A 120 -1.32 -1.79 5.68
CA PHE A 120 -1.22 -1.88 4.23
C PHE A 120 -2.10 -0.87 3.47
N ASP A 121 -2.42 0.27 4.07
CA ASP A 121 -3.20 1.31 3.41
C ASP A 121 -2.33 2.41 2.76
N ARG A 122 -1.03 2.45 3.06
CA ARG A 122 -0.05 3.39 2.51
C ARG A 122 1.13 2.68 1.88
N CYS A 123 1.49 3.13 0.67
CA CYS A 123 2.59 2.61 -0.15
C CYS A 123 3.63 3.70 -0.40
N PHE A 124 4.90 3.38 -0.19
CA PHE A 124 6.02 4.29 -0.31
C PHE A 124 7.08 3.72 -1.26
N LEU A 125 7.61 4.57 -2.13
CA LEU A 125 8.52 4.17 -3.19
C LEU A 125 9.91 4.76 -2.98
N PHE A 126 10.93 4.01 -3.44
CA PHE A 126 12.32 4.42 -3.45
C PHE A 126 12.87 4.16 -4.84
N ASP A 127 13.67 5.09 -5.37
CA ASP A 127 14.34 4.93 -6.66
C ASP A 127 15.52 3.93 -6.58
N GLU A 128 16.19 3.70 -7.68
CA GLU A 128 17.34 2.80 -7.80
C GLU A 128 18.56 3.24 -6.98
N ASN A 129 18.60 4.48 -6.52
CA ASN A 129 19.64 5.01 -5.63
C ASN A 129 19.23 4.93 -4.15
N GLY A 130 18.08 4.35 -3.85
CA GLY A 130 17.51 4.31 -2.50
C GLY A 130 16.92 5.64 -2.06
N THR A 131 16.69 6.60 -2.97
CA THR A 131 16.08 7.89 -2.64
C THR A 131 14.58 7.73 -2.46
N PHE A 132 14.05 8.18 -1.33
CA PHE A 132 12.61 8.18 -1.07
C PHE A 132 11.88 9.11 -2.07
N ILE A 133 10.83 8.59 -2.69
CA ILE A 133 9.99 9.32 -3.62
C ILE A 133 8.79 9.88 -2.87
N GLU A 134 8.69 11.20 -2.81
CA GLU A 134 7.59 11.87 -2.12
C GLU A 134 6.23 11.52 -2.73
N GLY A 135 5.26 11.18 -1.88
CA GLY A 135 3.96 10.65 -2.30
C GLY A 135 3.18 11.55 -3.25
N TYR A 136 3.39 12.87 -3.19
CA TYR A 136 2.70 13.80 -4.09
C TYR A 136 3.11 13.67 -5.57
N TYR A 137 4.34 13.19 -5.86
CA TYR A 137 4.73 12.85 -7.24
C TYR A 137 3.97 11.63 -7.73
N ILE A 138 3.80 10.64 -6.85
CA ILE A 138 3.04 9.41 -7.17
C ILE A 138 1.56 9.73 -7.41
N VAL A 139 0.97 10.61 -6.59
CA VAL A 139 -0.41 11.07 -6.79
C VAL A 139 -0.59 11.73 -8.16
N GLY A 140 0.35 12.58 -8.58
CA GLY A 140 0.32 13.21 -9.90
C GLY A 140 0.42 12.18 -11.04
N LEU A 141 1.37 11.25 -10.96
CA LEU A 141 1.55 10.18 -11.95
C LEU A 141 0.30 9.28 -12.06
N LEU A 142 -0.31 8.93 -10.94
CA LEU A 142 -1.56 8.15 -10.93
C LEU A 142 -2.71 8.95 -11.53
N ALA A 143 -2.82 10.24 -11.22
CA ALA A 143 -3.84 11.12 -11.79
C ALA A 143 -3.73 11.17 -13.32
N GLU A 144 -2.53 11.38 -13.87
CA GLU A 144 -2.27 11.35 -15.30
C GLU A 144 -2.70 10.02 -15.94
N SER A 145 -2.24 8.91 -15.37
CA SER A 145 -2.55 7.56 -15.86
C SER A 145 -4.04 7.24 -15.85
N ILE A 146 -4.76 7.68 -14.80
CA ILE A 146 -6.20 7.46 -14.67
C ILE A 146 -6.98 8.34 -15.66
N LEU A 147 -6.60 9.62 -15.81
CA LEU A 147 -7.26 10.55 -16.72
C LEU A 147 -7.02 10.18 -18.19
N ALA A 148 -5.86 9.62 -18.54
CA ALA A 148 -5.62 9.10 -19.88
C ALA A 148 -6.63 7.99 -20.28
N LYS A 149 -7.09 7.19 -19.30
CA LYS A 149 -8.11 6.15 -19.51
C LYS A 149 -9.54 6.69 -19.34
N ASN A 150 -9.72 7.82 -18.67
CA ASN A 150 -11.01 8.41 -18.32
C ASN A 150 -11.02 9.92 -18.63
N PRO A 151 -11.04 10.32 -19.93
CA PRO A 151 -11.05 11.73 -20.31
C PRO A 151 -12.22 12.48 -19.69
N GLY A 152 -11.95 13.65 -19.10
CA GLY A 152 -12.96 14.46 -18.39
C GLY A 152 -13.27 13.96 -16.97
N GLY A 153 -12.56 12.95 -16.47
CA GLY A 153 -12.64 12.50 -15.09
C GLY A 153 -12.26 13.60 -14.10
N ARG A 154 -12.58 13.41 -12.82
CA ARG A 154 -12.25 14.34 -11.75
C ARG A 154 -11.32 13.66 -10.76
N ILE A 155 -10.27 14.38 -10.33
CA ILE A 155 -9.34 13.93 -9.30
C ILE A 155 -9.65 14.69 -8.01
N VAL A 156 -9.81 13.94 -6.92
CA VAL A 156 -9.85 14.50 -5.55
C VAL A 156 -8.51 14.19 -4.90
N HIS A 157 -7.84 15.22 -4.41
CA HIS A 157 -6.52 15.09 -3.80
C HIS A 157 -6.43 15.91 -2.52
N ASP A 158 -5.39 15.67 -1.71
CA ASP A 158 -5.15 16.40 -0.47
C ASP A 158 -4.87 17.90 -0.77
N PRO A 159 -5.58 18.84 -0.13
CA PRO A 159 -5.41 20.27 -0.39
C PRO A 159 -4.03 20.82 0.05
N ARG A 160 -3.26 20.08 0.81
CA ARG A 160 -1.91 20.48 1.24
C ARG A 160 -0.83 20.20 0.20
N MET A 161 -1.11 19.35 -0.81
CA MET A 161 -0.13 18.89 -1.81
C MET A 161 -0.74 18.96 -3.21
N THR A 162 -0.92 20.19 -3.71
CA THR A 162 -1.70 20.43 -4.92
C THR A 162 -0.86 20.70 -6.16
N TRP A 163 0.33 21.28 -6.02
CA TRP A 163 1.06 21.88 -7.15
C TRP A 163 1.37 20.84 -8.24
N ASN A 164 2.01 19.75 -7.89
CA ASN A 164 2.36 18.71 -8.85
C ASN A 164 1.12 18.13 -9.56
N THR A 165 0.04 17.89 -8.82
CA THR A 165 -1.21 17.36 -9.40
C THR A 165 -1.83 18.38 -10.37
N LEU A 166 -1.85 19.66 -10.01
CA LEU A 166 -2.38 20.72 -10.89
C LEU A 166 -1.55 20.87 -12.16
N ASP A 167 -0.22 20.83 -12.06
CA ASP A 167 0.67 20.93 -13.21
C ASP A 167 0.50 19.77 -14.19
N ILE A 168 0.20 18.55 -13.68
CA ILE A 168 0.03 17.36 -14.50
C ILE A 168 -1.36 17.29 -15.16
N VAL A 169 -2.42 17.75 -14.47
CA VAL A 169 -3.81 17.61 -14.96
C VAL A 169 -4.33 18.86 -15.68
N ALA A 170 -3.55 19.95 -15.75
CA ALA A 170 -3.90 21.17 -16.49
C ALA A 170 -3.79 20.93 -18.00
#